data_23d7b6ab2c4481d14e4a772c55091d2d
#
_entry.id   23d7b6ab2c4481d14e4a772c55091d2d
#
_cell.length_a   1.000
_cell.length_b   1.000
_cell.length_c   1.000
_cell.angle_alpha   90.00
_cell.angle_beta   90.00
_cell.angle_gamma   90.00
#
_symmetry.space_group_name_H-M   'P 1'
#
loop_
_entity.id
_entity.type
_entity.pdbx_description
1 polymer ?
#
loop_
_entity_poly.entity_id
_entity_poly.type
_entity_poly.pdbx_seq_one_letter_code
_entity_poly.pdbx_strand_id
1 'polypeptide(L)'
;MKNLIANKYATLSLISIMLTAIISASHHVFRDGLGQIVLFLIIILLPYVLIRWFTHTGTKWAVALYGLYNILIIAGLGVVDGFLDHTLKALGFQHTTILPGGEAEVVKTVFSLWSPAAGNSFYEGTGILTFIGSVFATVYLFQFVRTLHQRTEKTAKEQVHGPGEAGA
;
A
#
# COMPACT_ATOMS: atom_id res chain seq x y z
N MET A 1 25.36 5.82 -2.32
CA MET A 1 23.93 6.06 -1.99
C MET A 1 23.05 6.57 -3.14
N LYS A 2 23.60 6.94 -4.31
CA LYS A 2 22.84 7.53 -5.44
C LYS A 2 21.88 6.61 -6.20
N ASN A 3 21.77 5.31 -5.88
CA ASN A 3 21.08 4.33 -6.74
C ASN A 3 19.85 3.65 -6.13
N LEU A 4 19.23 4.19 -5.09
CA LEU A 4 18.03 3.56 -4.52
C LEU A 4 16.76 3.88 -5.32
N ILE A 5 16.70 5.05 -5.95
CA ILE A 5 15.63 5.37 -6.94
C ILE A 5 15.78 4.49 -8.19
N ALA A 6 17.00 4.00 -8.48
CA ALA A 6 17.25 3.01 -9.53
C ALA A 6 16.84 1.56 -9.14
N ASN A 7 16.37 1.34 -7.92
CA ASN A 7 15.80 0.04 -7.57
C ASN A 7 14.35 -0.01 -8.03
N LYS A 8 14.10 -0.69 -9.14
CA LYS A 8 12.76 -0.86 -9.69
C LYS A 8 11.74 -1.36 -8.65
N TYR A 9 12.16 -2.17 -7.67
CA TYR A 9 11.26 -2.69 -6.64
C TYR A 9 10.87 -1.64 -5.60
N ALA A 10 11.74 -0.66 -5.28
CA ALA A 10 11.37 0.47 -4.44
C ALA A 10 10.27 1.30 -5.12
N THR A 11 10.45 1.60 -6.41
CA THR A 11 9.47 2.33 -7.21
C THR A 11 8.15 1.56 -7.35
N LEU A 12 8.22 0.26 -7.66
CA LEU A 12 7.02 -0.58 -7.80
C LEU A 12 6.28 -0.74 -6.48
N SER A 13 7.00 -0.92 -5.36
CA SER A 13 6.42 -0.96 -4.02
C SER A 13 5.70 0.36 -3.68
N LEU A 14 6.35 1.50 -3.95
CA LEU A 14 5.75 2.81 -3.73
C LEU A 14 4.49 3.02 -4.58
N ILE A 15 4.58 2.76 -5.89
CA ILE A 15 3.43 2.91 -6.79
C ILE A 15 2.28 2.00 -6.36
N SER A 16 2.55 0.74 -6.06
CA SER A 16 1.50 -0.23 -5.69
C SER A 16 0.79 0.19 -4.41
N ILE A 17 1.52 0.60 -3.36
CA ILE A 17 0.89 1.01 -2.10
C ILE A 17 0.12 2.32 -2.23
N MET A 18 0.62 3.28 -3.02
CA MET A 18 -0.09 4.53 -3.29
C MET A 18 -1.37 4.27 -4.10
N LEU A 19 -1.32 3.42 -5.13
CA LEU A 19 -2.51 3.03 -5.90
C LEU A 19 -3.54 2.31 -5.03
N THR A 20 -3.12 1.38 -4.18
CA THR A 20 -3.99 0.73 -3.20
C THR A 20 -4.70 1.77 -2.31
N ALA A 21 -3.94 2.73 -1.77
CA ALA A 21 -4.49 3.79 -0.95
C ALA A 21 -5.44 4.72 -1.72
N ILE A 22 -5.14 5.06 -2.99
CA ILE A 22 -5.99 5.89 -3.84
C ILE A 22 -7.31 5.18 -4.15
N ILE A 23 -7.25 3.89 -4.51
CA ILE A 23 -8.45 3.11 -4.82
C ILE A 23 -9.33 2.98 -3.57
N SER A 24 -8.74 2.65 -2.41
CA SER A 24 -9.47 2.61 -1.15
C SER A 24 -10.04 3.97 -0.77
N ALA A 25 -9.26 5.05 -0.92
CA ALA A 25 -9.73 6.41 -0.67
C ALA A 25 -10.98 6.75 -1.48
N SER A 26 -11.04 6.30 -2.74
CA SER A 26 -12.17 6.61 -3.63
C SER A 26 -13.49 6.06 -3.08
N HIS A 27 -13.53 4.82 -2.60
CA HIS A 27 -14.77 4.26 -2.06
C HIS A 27 -15.06 4.71 -0.62
N HIS A 28 -14.03 4.96 0.20
CA HIS A 28 -14.25 5.52 1.54
C HIS A 28 -14.78 6.96 1.50
N VAL A 29 -14.23 7.81 0.61
CA VAL A 29 -14.79 9.15 0.39
C VAL A 29 -16.22 9.06 -0.14
N PHE A 30 -16.50 8.09 -1.02
CA PHE A 30 -17.83 7.84 -1.53
C PHE A 30 -18.80 7.38 -0.45
N ARG A 31 -18.35 6.54 0.49
CA ARG A 31 -19.15 6.01 1.60
C ARG A 31 -19.32 7.03 2.72
N ASP A 32 -18.21 7.61 3.20
CA ASP A 32 -18.15 8.35 4.46
C ASP A 32 -18.12 9.88 4.25
N GLY A 33 -18.05 10.33 3.00
CA GLY A 33 -18.11 11.73 2.61
C GLY A 33 -16.77 12.43 2.50
N LEU A 34 -16.84 13.71 2.07
CA LEU A 34 -15.66 14.54 1.75
C LEU A 34 -14.73 14.79 2.94
N GLY A 35 -15.20 14.59 4.17
CA GLY A 35 -14.38 14.71 5.38
C GLY A 35 -13.20 13.74 5.42
N GLN A 36 -13.28 12.63 4.68
CA GLN A 36 -12.22 11.63 4.61
C GLN A 36 -11.03 12.06 3.73
N ILE A 37 -11.19 13.07 2.89
CA ILE A 37 -10.17 13.48 1.91
C ILE A 37 -8.85 13.82 2.60
N VAL A 38 -8.87 14.60 3.69
CA VAL A 38 -7.64 15.00 4.38
C VAL A 38 -6.89 13.81 4.93
N LEU A 39 -7.60 12.87 5.56
CA LEU A 39 -7.01 11.64 6.09
C LEU A 39 -6.36 10.83 4.95
N PHE A 40 -7.07 10.61 3.86
CA PHE A 40 -6.54 9.84 2.74
C PHE A 40 -5.42 10.54 1.99
N LEU A 41 -5.39 11.87 1.91
CA LEU A 41 -4.23 12.58 1.38
C LEU A 41 -2.97 12.31 2.21
N ILE A 42 -3.08 12.28 3.55
CA ILE A 42 -1.96 11.91 4.42
C ILE A 42 -1.54 10.45 4.15
N ILE A 43 -2.50 9.53 4.10
CA ILE A 43 -2.24 8.11 3.82
C ILE A 43 -1.54 7.94 2.46
N ILE A 44 -1.98 8.61 1.40
CA ILE A 44 -1.40 8.49 0.06
C ILE A 44 0.02 9.08 0.00
N LEU A 45 0.26 10.22 0.65
CA LEU A 45 1.54 10.93 0.54
C LEU A 45 2.62 10.41 1.49
N LEU A 46 2.24 9.84 2.63
CA LEU A 46 3.18 9.39 3.65
C LEU A 46 4.23 8.39 3.13
N PRO A 47 3.90 7.34 2.35
CA PRO A 47 4.90 6.41 1.86
C PRO A 47 5.92 7.07 0.93
N TYR A 48 5.51 8.07 0.14
CA TYR A 48 6.42 8.87 -0.67
C TYR A 48 7.40 9.65 0.21
N VAL A 49 6.93 10.31 1.26
CA VAL A 49 7.78 11.05 2.21
C VAL A 49 8.80 10.12 2.87
N LEU A 50 8.37 8.93 3.32
CA LEU A 50 9.23 7.95 3.96
C LEU A 50 10.33 7.42 3.02
N ILE A 51 9.99 7.09 1.78
CA ILE A 51 10.96 6.67 0.77
C ILE A 51 11.93 7.81 0.42
N ARG A 52 11.44 9.04 0.28
CA ARG A 52 12.29 10.21 0.04
C ARG A 52 13.24 10.46 1.21
N TRP A 53 12.74 10.39 2.43
CA TRP A 53 13.58 10.49 3.63
C TRP A 53 14.70 9.46 3.59
N PHE A 54 14.37 8.18 3.35
CA PHE A 54 15.38 7.12 3.23
C PHE A 54 16.40 7.40 2.14
N THR A 55 15.99 7.83 0.96
CA THR A 55 16.91 8.09 -0.17
C THR A 55 17.87 9.26 0.11
N HIS A 56 17.43 10.24 0.90
CA HIS A 56 18.27 11.38 1.25
C HIS A 56 19.25 11.09 2.39
N THR A 57 18.80 10.41 3.44
CA THR A 57 19.57 10.25 4.68
C THR A 57 20.24 8.89 4.83
N GLY A 58 19.75 7.86 4.11
CA GLY A 58 20.16 6.47 4.31
C GLY A 58 19.71 5.88 5.65
N THR A 59 18.83 6.56 6.39
CA THR A 59 18.41 6.18 7.72
C THR A 59 17.58 4.90 7.71
N LYS A 60 18.03 3.86 8.41
CA LYS A 60 17.33 2.57 8.51
C LYS A 60 15.92 2.71 9.10
N TRP A 61 15.70 3.65 10.00
CA TRP A 61 14.40 3.95 10.57
C TRP A 61 13.36 4.37 9.51
N ALA A 62 13.76 5.11 8.49
CA ALA A 62 12.85 5.51 7.42
C ALA A 62 12.34 4.29 6.63
N VAL A 63 13.21 3.29 6.37
CA VAL A 63 12.80 2.03 5.74
C VAL A 63 11.92 1.19 6.67
N ALA A 64 12.26 1.13 7.96
CA ALA A 64 11.46 0.40 8.95
C ALA A 64 10.04 1.00 9.05
N LEU A 65 9.93 2.33 9.12
CA LEU A 65 8.65 3.03 9.12
C LEU A 65 7.89 2.85 7.81
N TYR A 66 8.58 2.85 6.67
CA TYR A 66 7.97 2.54 5.38
C TYR A 66 7.41 1.11 5.34
N GLY A 67 8.17 0.13 5.85
CA GLY A 67 7.72 -1.26 5.97
C GLY A 67 6.51 -1.40 6.89
N LEU A 68 6.56 -0.80 8.07
CA LEU A 68 5.45 -0.80 9.02
C LEU A 68 4.20 -0.15 8.42
N TYR A 69 4.35 1.01 7.77
CA TYR A 69 3.26 1.67 7.06
C TYR A 69 2.60 0.74 6.04
N ASN A 70 3.42 0.08 5.18
CA ASN A 70 2.89 -0.84 4.17
C ASN A 70 2.13 -2.00 4.82
N ILE A 71 2.65 -2.59 5.90
CA ILE A 71 1.98 -3.67 6.64
C ILE A 71 0.62 -3.22 7.16
N LEU A 72 0.54 -2.02 7.76
CA LEU A 72 -0.70 -1.48 8.29
C LEU A 72 -1.74 -1.21 7.19
N ILE A 73 -1.32 -0.65 6.05
CA ILE A 73 -2.22 -0.40 4.92
C ILE A 73 -2.66 -1.71 4.26
N ILE A 74 -1.75 -2.66 4.04
CA ILE A 74 -2.09 -3.97 3.47
C ILE A 74 -3.06 -4.72 4.40
N ALA A 75 -2.80 -4.72 5.72
CA ALA A 75 -3.68 -5.40 6.67
C ALA A 75 -5.05 -4.70 6.78
N GLY A 76 -5.08 -3.38 6.97
CA GLY A 76 -6.31 -2.62 7.16
C GLY A 76 -7.13 -2.49 5.88
N LEU A 77 -6.56 -1.85 4.85
CA LEU A 77 -7.29 -1.57 3.62
C LEU A 77 -7.33 -2.78 2.68
N GLY A 78 -6.24 -3.55 2.59
CA GLY A 78 -6.16 -4.69 1.69
C GLY A 78 -6.92 -5.91 2.19
N VAL A 79 -6.61 -6.36 3.43
CA VAL A 79 -7.18 -7.61 3.97
C VAL A 79 -8.53 -7.36 4.62
N VAL A 80 -8.61 -6.45 5.60
CA VAL A 80 -9.86 -6.27 6.35
C VAL A 80 -10.94 -5.67 5.45
N ASP A 81 -10.69 -4.54 4.82
CA ASP A 81 -11.65 -3.86 3.97
C ASP A 81 -11.80 -4.58 2.59
N GLY A 82 -10.74 -4.67 1.80
CA GLY A 82 -10.82 -5.19 0.43
C GLY A 82 -11.12 -6.68 0.32
N PHE A 83 -10.50 -7.53 1.15
CA PHE A 83 -10.71 -8.98 1.08
C PHE A 83 -11.95 -9.40 1.88
N LEU A 84 -11.99 -9.12 3.18
CA LEU A 84 -13.06 -9.63 4.04
C LEU A 84 -14.41 -8.96 3.74
N ASP A 85 -14.46 -7.64 3.59
CA ASP A 85 -15.72 -6.93 3.38
C ASP A 85 -16.22 -6.97 1.93
N HIS A 86 -15.33 -6.97 0.94
CA HIS A 86 -15.75 -6.89 -0.46
C HIS A 86 -15.54 -8.19 -1.23
N THR A 87 -14.32 -8.77 -1.21
CA THR A 87 -14.02 -9.94 -2.04
C THR A 87 -14.77 -11.19 -1.56
N LEU A 88 -14.79 -11.48 -0.27
CA LEU A 88 -15.52 -12.62 0.26
C LEU A 88 -17.03 -12.49 0.04
N LYS A 89 -17.57 -11.27 0.19
CA LYS A 89 -18.97 -10.99 -0.10
C LYS A 89 -19.30 -11.23 -1.57
N ALA A 90 -18.44 -10.80 -2.50
CA ALA A 90 -18.61 -11.07 -3.93
C ALA A 90 -18.57 -12.57 -4.27
N LEU A 91 -17.86 -13.37 -3.46
CA LEU A 91 -17.82 -14.84 -3.58
C LEU A 91 -18.99 -15.54 -2.88
N GLY A 92 -19.95 -14.80 -2.30
CA GLY A 92 -21.16 -15.36 -1.68
C GLY A 92 -21.06 -15.59 -0.16
N PHE A 93 -19.97 -15.19 0.49
CA PHE A 93 -19.80 -15.26 1.94
C PHE A 93 -20.42 -14.03 2.62
N GLN A 94 -21.72 -14.00 2.78
CA GLN A 94 -22.50 -12.82 3.20
C GLN A 94 -22.29 -12.35 4.65
N HIS A 95 -21.62 -13.13 5.51
CA HIS A 95 -21.51 -12.83 6.96
C HIS A 95 -20.11 -12.42 7.40
N THR A 96 -19.24 -12.04 6.49
CA THR A 96 -17.83 -11.70 6.80
C THR A 96 -17.58 -10.21 6.94
N THR A 97 -18.62 -9.37 6.83
CA THR A 97 -18.52 -7.92 7.01
C THR A 97 -18.11 -7.60 8.43
N ILE A 98 -16.89 -7.17 8.63
CA ILE A 98 -16.31 -6.81 9.93
C ILE A 98 -16.57 -5.33 10.23
N LEU A 99 -16.62 -4.49 9.18
CA LEU A 99 -16.83 -3.05 9.30
C LEU A 99 -18.28 -2.69 9.01
N PRO A 100 -18.93 -1.89 9.88
CA PRO A 100 -20.29 -1.42 9.64
C PRO A 100 -20.31 -0.49 8.41
N GLY A 101 -21.34 -0.59 7.58
CA GLY A 101 -21.63 0.39 6.53
C GLY A 101 -21.42 -0.06 5.09
N GLY A 102 -21.24 -1.35 4.81
CA GLY A 102 -21.21 -1.89 3.43
C GLY A 102 -22.57 -2.01 2.74
N GLU A 103 -23.62 -1.38 3.26
CA GLU A 103 -24.98 -1.51 2.72
C GLU A 103 -25.28 -0.41 1.69
N ALA A 104 -26.08 -0.76 0.67
CA ALA A 104 -26.46 0.13 -0.43
C ALA A 104 -27.10 1.47 0.01
N GLU A 105 -27.62 1.55 1.24
CA GLU A 105 -28.20 2.78 1.79
C GLU A 105 -27.18 3.85 2.15
N VAL A 106 -25.98 3.46 2.56
CA VAL A 106 -24.89 4.41 2.87
C VAL A 106 -24.38 5.06 1.59
N VAL A 107 -24.35 4.30 0.50
CA VAL A 107 -23.95 4.77 -0.83
C VAL A 107 -24.92 5.84 -1.38
N LYS A 108 -26.20 5.83 -1.00
CA LYS A 108 -27.20 6.81 -1.45
C LYS A 108 -26.97 8.22 -0.91
N THR A 109 -26.33 8.34 0.24
CA THR A 109 -26.24 9.62 0.95
C THR A 109 -25.15 10.55 0.45
N VAL A 110 -24.09 10.01 -0.17
CA VAL A 110 -22.90 10.80 -0.49
C VAL A 110 -22.93 11.37 -1.90
N PHE A 111 -23.45 10.64 -2.88
CA PHE A 111 -23.50 11.09 -4.28
C PHE A 111 -24.86 10.80 -4.91
N SER A 112 -25.77 11.76 -4.78
CA SER A 112 -27.10 11.71 -5.41
C SER A 112 -27.09 11.68 -6.96
N LEU A 113 -25.90 11.81 -7.56
CA LEU A 113 -25.72 11.80 -9.02
C LEU A 113 -25.72 10.39 -9.63
N TRP A 114 -25.54 9.34 -8.81
CA TRP A 114 -25.44 7.96 -9.30
C TRP A 114 -26.69 7.16 -8.89
N SER A 115 -27.10 6.24 -9.77
CA SER A 115 -28.11 5.27 -9.36
C SER A 115 -27.58 4.39 -8.22
N PRO A 116 -28.44 3.88 -7.35
CA PRO A 116 -28.02 2.97 -6.28
C PRO A 116 -27.24 1.76 -6.76
N ALA A 117 -27.63 1.21 -7.93
CA ALA A 117 -26.92 0.07 -8.54
C ALA A 117 -25.50 0.45 -8.98
N ALA A 118 -25.32 1.60 -9.64
CA ALA A 118 -24.02 2.08 -10.07
C ALA A 118 -23.12 2.41 -8.87
N GLY A 119 -23.67 3.06 -7.84
CA GLY A 119 -22.96 3.36 -6.61
C GLY A 119 -22.48 2.11 -5.88
N ASN A 120 -23.34 1.10 -5.76
CA ASN A 120 -22.97 -0.18 -5.16
C ASN A 120 -21.91 -0.91 -5.99
N SER A 121 -22.03 -0.94 -7.31
CA SER A 121 -21.02 -1.56 -8.18
C SER A 121 -19.65 -0.87 -8.07
N PHE A 122 -19.63 0.45 -7.97
CA PHE A 122 -18.41 1.22 -7.74
C PHE A 122 -17.80 0.88 -6.37
N TYR A 123 -18.60 0.87 -5.31
CA TYR A 123 -18.16 0.60 -3.96
C TYR A 123 -17.56 -0.81 -3.84
N GLU A 124 -18.28 -1.84 -4.26
CA GLU A 124 -17.81 -3.22 -4.21
C GLU A 124 -16.60 -3.44 -5.15
N GLY A 125 -16.64 -2.89 -6.36
CA GLY A 125 -15.56 -3.05 -7.34
C GLY A 125 -14.26 -2.40 -6.87
N THR A 126 -14.31 -1.20 -6.29
CA THR A 126 -13.12 -0.54 -5.76
C THR A 126 -12.58 -1.23 -4.51
N GLY A 127 -13.42 -1.81 -3.67
CA GLY A 127 -12.98 -2.66 -2.55
C GLY A 127 -12.21 -3.90 -3.03
N ILE A 128 -12.73 -4.62 -4.03
CA ILE A 128 -12.02 -5.76 -4.64
C ILE A 128 -10.69 -5.31 -5.27
N LEU A 129 -10.66 -4.19 -5.97
CA LEU A 129 -9.43 -3.64 -6.55
C LEU A 129 -8.43 -3.23 -5.46
N THR A 130 -8.87 -2.76 -4.30
CA THR A 130 -8.02 -2.49 -3.13
C THR A 130 -7.32 -3.76 -2.65
N PHE A 131 -8.04 -4.88 -2.57
CA PHE A 131 -7.44 -6.18 -2.25
C PHE A 131 -6.38 -6.57 -3.30
N ILE A 132 -6.71 -6.54 -4.59
CA ILE A 132 -5.76 -6.87 -5.67
C ILE A 132 -4.52 -5.97 -5.59
N GLY A 133 -4.69 -4.67 -5.40
CA GLY A 133 -3.59 -3.71 -5.23
C GLY A 133 -2.70 -4.06 -4.03
N SER A 134 -3.29 -4.50 -2.92
CA SER A 134 -2.56 -4.91 -1.72
C SER A 134 -1.72 -6.17 -1.93
N VAL A 135 -2.16 -7.09 -2.77
CA VAL A 135 -1.37 -8.27 -3.17
C VAL A 135 -0.11 -7.82 -3.93
N PHE A 136 -0.24 -6.92 -4.89
CA PHE A 136 0.93 -6.36 -5.60
C PHE A 136 1.84 -5.56 -4.66
N ALA A 137 1.28 -4.76 -3.76
CA ALA A 137 2.06 -4.02 -2.76
C ALA A 137 2.87 -4.98 -1.87
N THR A 138 2.28 -6.11 -1.44
CA THR A 138 2.97 -7.15 -0.67
C THR A 138 4.14 -7.74 -1.44
N VAL A 139 3.91 -8.16 -2.69
CA VAL A 139 4.95 -8.77 -3.53
C VAL A 139 6.12 -7.80 -3.75
N TYR A 140 5.83 -6.54 -4.10
CA TYR A 140 6.89 -5.56 -4.38
C TYR A 140 7.58 -5.06 -3.12
N LEU A 141 6.90 -4.97 -1.99
CA LEU A 141 7.53 -4.70 -0.70
C LEU A 141 8.53 -5.80 -0.34
N PHE A 142 8.13 -7.06 -0.46
CA PHE A 142 9.02 -8.19 -0.21
C PHE A 142 10.26 -8.16 -1.11
N GLN A 143 10.10 -7.94 -2.42
CA GLN A 143 11.22 -7.83 -3.35
C GLN A 143 12.14 -6.64 -3.04
N PHE A 144 11.57 -5.53 -2.61
CA PHE A 144 12.34 -4.36 -2.19
C PHE A 144 13.19 -4.65 -0.96
N VAL A 145 12.61 -5.21 0.10
CA VAL A 145 13.32 -5.58 1.34
C VAL A 145 14.42 -6.61 1.06
N ARG A 146 14.11 -7.64 0.27
CA ARG A 146 15.09 -8.66 -0.15
C ARG A 146 16.28 -8.03 -0.87
N THR A 147 16.04 -7.10 -1.79
CA THR A 147 17.11 -6.42 -2.54
C THR A 147 17.96 -5.54 -1.63
N LEU A 148 17.38 -4.90 -0.63
CA LEU A 148 18.13 -4.13 0.38
C LEU A 148 19.06 -5.04 1.20
N HIS A 149 18.54 -6.16 1.66
CA HIS A 149 19.31 -7.13 2.45
C HIS A 149 20.53 -7.65 1.67
N GLN A 150 20.33 -8.10 0.43
CA GLN A 150 21.40 -8.58 -0.45
C GLN A 150 22.50 -7.54 -0.69
N ARG A 151 22.13 -6.27 -0.83
CA ARG A 151 23.12 -5.19 -1.00
C ARG A 151 23.95 -4.97 0.26
N THR A 152 23.31 -5.02 1.43
CA THR A 152 23.99 -4.85 2.72
C THR A 152 25.01 -5.96 2.94
N GLU A 153 24.65 -7.21 2.64
CA GLU A 153 25.56 -8.36 2.76
C GLU A 153 26.75 -8.26 1.79
N LYS A 154 26.50 -7.83 0.54
CA LYS A 154 27.58 -7.65 -0.44
C LYS A 154 28.58 -6.60 0.02
N THR A 155 28.11 -5.46 0.48
CA THR A 155 28.98 -4.39 0.99
C THR A 155 29.80 -4.84 2.21
N ALA A 156 29.19 -5.60 3.11
CA ALA A 156 29.88 -6.14 4.29
C ALA A 156 31.01 -7.12 3.89
N LYS A 157 30.76 -8.00 2.89
CA LYS A 157 31.79 -8.93 2.38
C LYS A 157 32.94 -8.20 1.68
N GLU A 158 32.65 -7.16 0.89
CA GLU A 158 33.68 -6.35 0.24
C GLU A 158 34.58 -5.59 1.24
N GLN A 159 34.04 -5.20 2.38
CA GLN A 159 34.81 -4.55 3.45
C GLN A 159 35.71 -5.53 4.21
N VAL A 160 35.32 -6.78 4.35
CA VAL A 160 36.13 -7.82 5.04
C VAL A 160 37.26 -8.33 4.15
N HIS A 161 37.08 -8.36 2.83
CA HIS A 161 38.08 -8.80 1.84
C HIS A 161 38.72 -7.61 1.13
N GLY A 162 38.95 -6.51 1.83
CA GLY A 162 39.54 -5.28 1.29
C GLY A 162 40.86 -5.50 0.53
N PRO A 163 41.36 -4.54 -0.28
CA PRO A 163 42.35 -4.70 -1.33
C PRO A 163 43.80 -4.96 -0.84
N GLY A 164 43.96 -5.80 0.17
CA GLY A 164 45.25 -6.09 0.81
C GLY A 164 46.02 -7.30 0.28
N GLU A 165 45.53 -8.10 -0.66
CA GLU A 165 46.18 -9.33 -1.09
C GLU A 165 46.56 -9.35 -2.60
N ALA A 166 46.59 -8.22 -3.29
CA ALA A 166 47.06 -8.15 -4.69
C ALA A 166 48.46 -7.50 -4.80
N GLY A 167 49.39 -7.94 -3.95
CA GLY A 167 50.76 -7.35 -3.93
C GLY A 167 51.76 -8.12 -3.09
N ALA A 168 51.98 -9.40 -3.40
CA ALA A 168 53.18 -10.13 -2.98
C ALA A 168 53.68 -11.01 -4.13
#